data_f03867b937888179802f21fb34ec0607
#
_entry.id   f03867b937888179802f21fb34ec0607
#
_cell.length_a   1.000
_cell.length_b   1.000
_cell.length_c   1.000
_cell.angle_alpha   90.00
_cell.angle_beta   90.00
_cell.angle_gamma   90.00
#
_symmetry.space_group_name_H-M   'P 1'
#
loop_
_entity.id
_entity.type
_entity.pdbx_description
1 polymer ?
#
loop_
_entity_poly.entity_id
_entity_poly.type
_entity_poly.pdbx_seq_one_letter_code
_entity_poly.pdbx_strand_id
1 'polypeptide(L)' 'MKAYYDREKKTFEFKAKDVKGMLKELHILKNAVIVAVNKTIVTEDYQFKEKDEIKILSVVSGG' A
#
# COMPACT_ATOMS: atom_id res chain seq x y z
N MET A 1 9.51 -0.11 -7.01
CA MET A 1 9.22 0.40 -5.67
C MET A 1 8.82 -0.75 -4.74
N LYS A 2 8.92 -0.55 -3.46
CA LYS A 2 8.62 -1.60 -2.48
C LYS A 2 7.63 -1.08 -1.45
N ALA A 3 6.76 -1.98 -0.99
CA ALA A 3 5.79 -1.67 0.05
C ALA A 3 5.75 -2.81 1.06
N TYR A 4 5.72 -2.46 2.33
CA TYR A 4 5.62 -3.45 3.38
C TYR A 4 4.14 -3.73 3.67
N TYR A 5 3.74 -4.99 3.61
CA TYR A 5 2.37 -5.39 3.88
C TYR A 5 2.34 -6.09 5.24
N ASP A 6 1.72 -5.45 6.21
CA ASP A 6 1.76 -5.95 7.59
C ASP A 6 1.03 -7.27 7.78
N ARG A 7 -0.02 -7.51 7.02
CA ARG A 7 -0.78 -8.77 7.14
C ARG A 7 0.09 -9.98 6.85
N GLU A 8 0.97 -9.86 5.87
CA GLU A 8 1.85 -10.96 5.49
C GLU A 8 3.25 -10.81 6.04
N LYS A 9 3.51 -9.68 6.69
CA LYS A 9 4.82 -9.36 7.24
C LYS A 9 5.92 -9.50 6.20
N LYS A 10 5.62 -9.05 4.99
CA LYS A 10 6.54 -9.12 3.86
C LYS A 10 6.58 -7.82 3.11
N THR A 11 7.70 -7.60 2.43
CA THR A 11 7.85 -6.47 1.52
C THR A 11 7.61 -6.97 0.11
N PHE A 12 6.74 -6.29 -0.61
CA PHE A 12 6.46 -6.62 -2.01
C PHE A 12 7.01 -5.55 -2.92
N GLU A 13 7.53 -5.98 -4.05
CA GLU A 13 8.00 -5.06 -5.07
C GLU A 13 6.92 -4.84 -6.10
N PHE A 14 6.80 -3.61 -6.59
CA PHE A 14 5.79 -3.29 -7.59
C PHE A 14 6.30 -2.16 -8.48
N LYS A 15 5.62 -1.97 -9.62
CA LYS A 15 6.00 -0.96 -10.61
C LYS A 15 5.04 0.20 -10.70
N ALA A 16 3.88 0.08 -10.12
CA ALA A 16 2.86 1.13 -10.20
C ALA A 16 3.37 2.43 -9.62
N LYS A 17 2.84 3.53 -10.11
CA LYS A 17 3.27 4.86 -9.68
C LYS A 17 2.29 5.52 -8.71
N ASP A 18 1.18 4.89 -8.44
CA ASP A 18 0.21 5.42 -7.49
C ASP A 18 -0.36 4.28 -6.65
N VAL A 19 -1.07 4.68 -5.59
CA VAL A 19 -1.62 3.70 -4.64
C VAL A 19 -2.59 2.75 -5.33
N LYS A 20 -3.48 3.29 -6.14
CA LYS A 20 -4.48 2.48 -6.82
C LYS A 20 -3.82 1.42 -7.68
N GLY A 21 -2.82 1.81 -8.46
CA GLY A 21 -2.11 0.88 -9.31
C GLY A 21 -1.35 -0.16 -8.52
N MET A 22 -0.74 0.25 -7.42
CA MET A 22 -0.02 -0.69 -6.55
C MET A 22 -0.94 -1.77 -6.01
N LEU A 23 -2.08 -1.38 -5.47
CA LEU A 23 -3.01 -2.35 -4.91
C LEU A 23 -3.53 -3.29 -5.98
N LYS A 24 -3.78 -2.78 -7.16
CA LYS A 24 -4.23 -3.60 -8.26
C LYS A 24 -3.15 -4.57 -8.71
N GLU A 25 -1.92 -4.09 -8.79
CA GLU A 25 -0.80 -4.93 -9.19
C GLU A 25 -0.55 -6.06 -8.19
N LEU A 26 -0.69 -5.76 -6.90
CA LEU A 26 -0.46 -6.75 -5.84
C LEU A 26 -1.71 -7.56 -5.50
N HIS A 27 -2.80 -7.34 -6.21
CA HIS A 27 -4.06 -8.06 -5.99
C HIS A 27 -4.59 -7.86 -4.57
N ILE A 28 -4.50 -6.64 -4.08
CA ILE A 28 -4.99 -6.30 -2.75
C ILE A 28 -6.23 -5.43 -2.89
N LEU A 29 -7.28 -5.77 -2.14
CA LEU A 29 -8.52 -5.00 -2.17
C LEU A 29 -8.33 -3.69 -1.41
N LYS A 30 -8.63 -2.58 -2.06
CA LYS A 30 -8.44 -1.27 -1.44
C LYS A 30 -9.29 -1.08 -0.20
N ASN A 31 -10.44 -1.76 -0.13
CA ASN A 31 -11.33 -1.63 1.03
C ASN A 31 -10.83 -2.41 2.25
N ALA A 32 -9.84 -3.23 2.08
CA ALA A 32 -9.33 -4.06 3.16
C ALA A 32 -8.05 -3.52 3.78
N VAL A 33 -7.53 -2.42 3.26
CA VAL A 33 -6.25 -1.91 3.72
C VAL A 33 -6.24 -0.39 3.79
N ILE A 34 -5.29 0.12 4.55
CA ILE A 34 -4.96 1.54 4.58
C ILE A 34 -3.51 1.63 4.12
N VAL A 35 -3.23 2.59 3.27
CA VAL A 35 -1.87 2.79 2.79
C VAL A 35 -1.28 4.02 3.45
N ALA A 36 -0.12 3.84 4.05
CA ALA A 36 0.62 4.94 4.65
C ALA A 36 1.92 5.16 3.88
N VAL A 37 2.21 6.40 3.60
CA VAL A 37 3.44 6.77 2.91
C VAL A 37 4.18 7.74 3.81
N ASN A 38 5.41 7.39 4.16
CA ASN A 38 6.22 8.21 5.08
C ASN A 38 5.46 8.49 6.36
N LYS A 39 4.76 7.47 6.87
CA LYS A 39 4.00 7.51 8.11
C LYS A 39 2.74 8.38 8.03
N THR A 40 2.31 8.73 6.83
CA THR A 40 1.10 9.52 6.65
C THR A 40 0.11 8.72 5.80
N ILE A 41 -1.12 8.62 6.27
CA ILE A 41 -2.16 7.90 5.53
C ILE A 41 -2.51 8.68 4.25
N VAL A 42 -2.55 7.98 3.14
CA VAL A 42 -2.84 8.58 1.85
C VAL A 42 -4.00 7.86 1.18
N THR A 43 -4.61 8.55 0.23
CA THR A 43 -5.72 7.99 -0.54
C THR A 43 -5.20 7.24 -1.75
N GLU A 44 -6.11 6.59 -2.48
CA GLU A 44 -5.74 5.82 -3.65
C GLU A 44 -5.19 6.68 -4.79
N ASP A 45 -5.44 7.98 -4.72
CA ASP A 45 -4.95 8.89 -5.75
C ASP A 45 -3.51 9.33 -5.55
N TYR A 46 -2.93 8.98 -4.43
CA TYR A 46 -1.57 9.43 -4.13
C TYR A 46 -0.57 8.86 -5.12
N GLN A 47 0.29 9.72 -5.65
CA GLN A 47 1.32 9.30 -6.59
C GLN A 47 2.65 9.19 -5.85
N PHE A 48 3.29 8.03 -6.00
CA PHE A 48 4.53 7.75 -5.27
C PHE A 48 5.69 8.58 -5.77
N LYS A 49 6.59 8.89 -4.85
CA LYS A 49 7.85 9.56 -5.15
C LYS A 49 8.99 8.59 -4.91
N GLU A 50 10.13 8.89 -5.48
CA GLU A 50 11.24 7.95 -5.54
C GLU A 50 11.67 7.39 -4.19
N LYS A 51 11.62 8.20 -3.14
CA LYS A 51 12.10 7.78 -1.83
C LYS A 51 10.99 7.52 -0.82
N ASP A 52 9.79 7.31 -1.29
CA ASP A 52 8.67 7.09 -0.37
C ASP A 52 8.81 5.76 0.36
N GLU A 53 8.52 5.80 1.65
CA GLU A 53 8.43 4.60 2.46
C GLU A 53 6.97 4.21 2.53
N ILE A 54 6.62 3.09 1.91
CA ILE A 54 5.23 2.70 1.72
C ILE A 54 4.90 1.52 2.62
N LYS A 55 3.80 1.65 3.36
CA LYS A 55 3.30 0.56 4.19
C LYS A 55 1.83 0.31 3.89
N ILE A 56 1.47 -0.95 3.77
CA ILE A 56 0.08 -1.35 3.57
C ILE A 56 -0.38 -1.99 4.87
N LEU A 57 -1.39 -1.40 5.50
CA LEU A 57 -1.88 -1.86 6.78
C LEU A 57 -3.25 -2.49 6.60
N SER A 58 -3.41 -3.71 7.04
CA SER A 58 -4.70 -4.37 6.94
C SER A 58 -5.66 -3.79 7.98
N VAL A 59 -6.89 -3.55 7.54
CA VAL A 59 -7.91 -3.00 8.44
C VAL A 59 -9.09 -3.97 8.53
N VAL A 60 -8.79 -5.22 8.54
CA VAL A 60 -9.84 -6.22 8.59
C VAL A 60 -10.56 -6.08 9.90
N SER A 61 -11.71 -5.50 9.82
CA SER A 61 -12.55 -5.46 10.98
C SER A 61 -12.97 -6.87 11.25
N GLY A 62 -12.56 -7.35 12.34
CA GLY A 62 -12.90 -8.62 12.88
C GLY A 62 -14.07 -9.36 12.29
N GLY A 63 -14.20 -9.04 11.31
CA GLY A 63 -15.15 -9.93 10.70
C GLY A 63 -14.40 -11.13 10.70
#